data_979f3f40a97940e6316a8c5582dc668a
#
_entry.id   979f3f40a97940e6316a8c5582dc668a
#
_cell.length_a   1.000
_cell.length_b   1.000
_cell.length_c   1.000
_cell.angle_alpha   90.00
_cell.angle_beta   90.00
_cell.angle_gamma   90.00
#
_symmetry.space_group_name_H-M   'P 1'
#
loop_
_entity.id
_entity.type
_entity.pdbx_description
1 polymer ?
#
loop_
_entity_poly.entity_id
_entity_poly.type
_entity_poly.pdbx_seq_one_letter_code
_entity_poly.pdbx_strand_id
1 'polypeptide(L)'
;MPTDTIRVSQTRVYIVRHAETEENKQKIIQGHLDTILNSEGERQADLVAKALKDVPFDVAYSSNLKRATDTAKRILVHHSGVEVQTHIAIRERVRRELRYRYPVRLGC
;
A
#
# COMPACT_ATOMS: atom_id res chain seq x y z
N MET A 1 -27.49 -26.06 -1.53
CA MET A 1 -27.16 -25.46 -1.24
C MET A 1 -26.95 -24.77 -1.05
N PRO A 2 -26.77 -24.36 -1.14
CA PRO A 2 -26.32 -23.59 -1.09
C PRO A 2 -25.66 -23.15 -0.55
N THR A 3 -25.27 -22.93 -0.47
CA THR A 3 -24.82 -22.51 -0.03
C THR A 3 -24.43 -21.64 0.25
N ASP A 4 -24.18 -21.40 0.12
CA ASP A 4 -23.83 -20.40 0.24
C ASP A 4 -24.17 -19.59 0.70
N THR A 5 -24.43 -19.66 0.67
CA THR A 5 -24.81 -18.86 1.11
C THR A 5 -24.41 -18.07 2.21
N ILE A 6 -24.00 -18.41 3.24
CA ILE A 6 -23.50 -17.54 4.22
C ILE A 6 -22.05 -17.39 4.04
N ARG A 7 -21.66 -16.23 3.67
CA ARG A 7 -20.27 -15.96 3.62
C ARG A 7 -19.92 -15.06 4.73
N VAL A 8 -19.05 -15.53 5.55
CA VAL A 8 -18.44 -14.66 6.52
C VAL A 8 -17.38 -13.87 5.75
N SER A 9 -17.66 -12.62 5.56
CA SER A 9 -16.71 -11.75 4.92
C SER A 9 -15.58 -11.49 5.87
N GLN A 10 -14.43 -11.99 5.56
CA GLN A 10 -13.23 -11.60 6.24
C GLN A 10 -12.54 -10.54 5.43
N THR A 11 -12.16 -9.50 6.11
CA THR A 11 -11.45 -8.42 5.49
C THR A 11 -10.04 -8.43 5.98
N ARG A 12 -9.08 -8.45 5.07
CA ARG A 12 -7.66 -8.35 5.41
C ARG A 12 -7.12 -7.05 4.86
N VAL A 13 -6.38 -6.35 5.68
CA VAL A 13 -5.73 -5.11 5.27
C VAL A 13 -4.23 -5.30 5.39
N TYR A 14 -3.53 -5.09 4.29
CA TYR A 14 -2.08 -5.08 4.29
C TYR A 14 -1.63 -3.63 4.27
N ILE A 15 -0.86 -3.25 5.27
CA ILE A 15 -0.37 -1.89 5.34
C ILE A 15 1.12 -1.91 5.11
N VAL A 16 1.53 -1.16 4.13
CA VAL A 16 2.91 -1.08 3.74
C VAL A 16 3.36 0.36 3.84
N ARG A 17 4.43 0.58 4.57
CA ARG A 17 5.07 1.88 4.59
C ARG A 17 5.74 2.10 3.24
N HIS A 18 5.74 3.36 2.76
CA HIS A 18 6.46 3.66 1.53
C HIS A 18 7.94 3.26 1.66
N ALA A 19 8.54 2.91 0.55
CA ALA A 19 9.92 2.48 0.52
C ALA A 19 10.87 3.68 0.73
N GLU A 20 12.15 3.41 0.81
CA GLU A 20 13.14 4.41 1.19
C GLU A 20 13.27 5.54 0.18
N THR A 21 13.32 6.75 0.70
CA THR A 21 13.71 7.94 -0.05
C THR A 21 15.07 8.40 0.43
N GLU A 22 15.71 9.29 -0.31
CA GLU A 22 16.97 9.85 0.13
C GLU A 22 16.80 10.63 1.45
N GLU A 23 15.66 11.27 1.61
CA GLU A 23 15.32 11.99 2.84
C GLU A 23 15.22 11.05 4.03
N ASN A 24 14.66 9.85 3.85
CA ASN A 24 14.65 8.85 4.91
C ASN A 24 16.07 8.45 5.31
N LYS A 25 16.92 8.21 4.32
CA LYS A 25 18.30 7.81 4.56
C LYS A 25 19.03 8.87 5.36
N GLN A 26 18.78 10.13 5.09
CA GLN A 26 19.39 11.26 5.79
C GLN A 26 18.63 11.66 7.05
N LYS A 27 17.57 10.94 7.39
CA LYS A 27 16.73 11.20 8.57
C LYS A 27 16.06 12.56 8.54
N ILE A 28 15.70 13.02 7.36
CA ILE A 28 14.98 14.27 7.18
C ILE A 28 13.47 13.98 7.24
N ILE A 29 12.77 14.76 8.05
CA ILE A 29 11.31 14.64 8.13
C ILE A 29 10.71 15.17 6.84
N GLN A 30 9.95 14.33 6.16
CA GLN A 30 9.39 14.67 4.85
C GLN A 30 8.03 15.34 4.91
N GLY A 31 7.19 14.92 5.85
CA GLY A 31 5.86 15.48 5.96
C GLY A 31 5.13 15.42 4.63
N HIS A 32 4.71 16.58 4.14
CA HIS A 32 4.01 16.69 2.86
C HIS A 32 4.93 16.98 1.68
N LEU A 33 6.25 16.94 1.86
CA LEU A 33 7.16 17.06 0.74
C LEU A 33 6.95 15.90 -0.21
N ASP A 34 6.94 16.18 -1.50
CA ASP A 34 6.66 15.17 -2.51
C ASP A 34 7.96 14.54 -3.01
N THR A 35 8.58 13.78 -2.13
CA THR A 35 9.87 13.14 -2.41
C THR A 35 9.68 11.83 -3.19
N ILE A 36 10.74 11.38 -3.83
CA ILE A 36 10.72 10.17 -4.64
C ILE A 36 11.54 9.07 -3.98
N LEU A 37 11.32 7.83 -4.38
CA LEU A 37 12.11 6.70 -3.90
C LEU A 37 13.54 6.81 -4.43
N ASN A 38 14.49 6.40 -3.59
CA ASN A 38 15.85 6.22 -4.06
C ASN A 38 16.02 4.78 -4.59
N SER A 39 17.23 4.42 -5.04
CA SER A 39 17.45 3.09 -5.62
C SER A 39 17.22 1.96 -4.60
N GLU A 40 17.57 2.19 -3.35
CA GLU A 40 17.30 1.22 -2.29
C GLU A 40 15.79 1.07 -2.06
N GLY A 41 15.05 2.19 -2.09
CA GLY A 41 13.60 2.15 -1.97
C GLY A 41 12.95 1.35 -3.09
N GLU A 42 13.42 1.54 -4.30
CA GLU A 42 12.93 0.76 -5.44
C GLU A 42 13.17 -0.73 -5.22
N ARG A 43 14.36 -1.09 -4.75
CA ARG A 43 14.69 -2.47 -4.44
C ARG A 43 13.80 -3.03 -3.33
N GLN A 44 13.56 -2.26 -2.28
CA GLN A 44 12.67 -2.65 -1.19
C GLN A 44 11.26 -2.92 -1.68
N ALA A 45 10.72 -2.03 -2.51
CA ALA A 45 9.38 -2.19 -3.06
C ALA A 45 9.28 -3.43 -3.94
N ASP A 46 10.31 -3.70 -4.72
CA ASP A 46 10.33 -4.89 -5.57
C ASP A 46 10.38 -6.18 -4.75
N LEU A 47 11.07 -6.19 -3.62
CA LEU A 47 11.07 -7.33 -2.71
C LEU A 47 9.69 -7.55 -2.08
N VAL A 48 9.03 -6.47 -1.68
CA VAL A 48 7.66 -6.57 -1.15
C VAL A 48 6.72 -7.07 -2.23
N ALA A 49 6.90 -6.61 -3.47
CA ALA A 49 6.09 -7.08 -4.59
C ALA A 49 6.19 -8.60 -4.74
N LYS A 50 7.38 -9.14 -4.63
CA LYS A 50 7.58 -10.61 -4.69
C LYS A 50 6.89 -11.30 -3.53
N ALA A 51 7.01 -10.75 -2.34
CA ALA A 51 6.42 -11.34 -1.14
C ALA A 51 4.89 -11.36 -1.21
N LEU A 52 4.29 -10.37 -1.85
CA LEU A 52 2.84 -10.20 -1.90
C LEU A 52 2.22 -10.62 -3.24
N LYS A 53 2.99 -11.22 -4.13
CA LYS A 53 2.50 -11.52 -5.48
C LYS A 53 1.29 -12.45 -5.52
N ASP A 54 1.17 -13.33 -4.54
CA ASP A 54 0.07 -14.30 -4.49
C ASP A 54 -1.10 -13.87 -3.63
N VAL A 55 -1.02 -12.69 -3.03
CA VAL A 55 -2.12 -12.16 -2.23
C VAL A 55 -3.18 -11.59 -3.17
N PRO A 56 -4.43 -12.06 -3.09
CA PRO A 56 -5.47 -11.62 -4.03
C PRO A 56 -6.05 -10.27 -3.60
N PHE A 57 -5.35 -9.20 -3.89
CA PHE A 57 -5.85 -7.87 -3.57
C PHE A 57 -7.07 -7.52 -4.40
N ASP A 58 -8.09 -6.98 -3.75
CA ASP A 58 -9.27 -6.47 -4.41
C ASP A 58 -9.12 -4.98 -4.70
N VAL A 59 -8.56 -4.26 -3.77
CA VAL A 59 -8.44 -2.80 -3.85
C VAL A 59 -7.10 -2.38 -3.28
N ALA A 60 -6.51 -1.36 -3.85
CA ALA A 60 -5.28 -0.77 -3.35
C ALA A 60 -5.42 0.74 -3.24
N TYR A 61 -5.02 1.26 -2.11
CA TYR A 61 -5.05 2.70 -1.85
C TYR A 61 -3.68 3.20 -1.47
N SER A 62 -3.36 4.42 -1.85
CA SER A 62 -2.16 5.08 -1.35
C SER A 62 -2.43 6.56 -1.15
N SER A 63 -1.56 7.23 -0.39
CA SER A 63 -1.58 8.68 -0.41
C SER A 63 -1.19 9.14 -1.81
N ASN A 64 -1.44 10.40 -2.11
CA ASN A 64 -1.08 10.94 -3.43
C ASN A 64 0.37 11.40 -3.53
N LEU A 65 1.17 11.20 -2.48
CA LEU A 65 2.60 11.51 -2.52
C LEU A 65 3.33 10.51 -3.42
N LYS A 66 4.29 10.99 -4.17
CA LYS A 66 5.02 10.14 -5.14
C LYS A 66 5.65 8.92 -4.49
N ARG A 67 6.28 9.08 -3.33
CA ARG A 67 6.91 7.96 -2.64
C ARG A 67 5.91 6.85 -2.31
N ALA A 68 4.69 7.21 -1.98
CA ALA A 68 3.66 6.23 -1.65
C ALA A 68 3.06 5.59 -2.90
N THR A 69 2.73 6.39 -3.91
CA THR A 69 2.18 5.86 -5.15
C THR A 69 3.18 4.99 -5.88
N ASP A 70 4.44 5.38 -5.92
CA ASP A 70 5.48 4.60 -6.58
C ASP A 70 5.70 3.27 -5.87
N THR A 71 5.71 3.28 -4.53
CA THR A 71 5.80 2.04 -3.76
C THR A 71 4.63 1.12 -4.09
N ALA A 72 3.41 1.65 -4.06
CA ALA A 72 2.21 0.87 -4.32
C ALA A 72 2.20 0.31 -5.74
N LYS A 73 2.54 1.11 -6.74
CA LYS A 73 2.59 0.65 -8.12
C LYS A 73 3.60 -0.46 -8.32
N ARG A 74 4.75 -0.38 -7.68
CA ARG A 74 5.75 -1.44 -7.77
C ARG A 74 5.27 -2.72 -7.11
N ILE A 75 4.57 -2.62 -5.99
CA ILE A 75 4.02 -3.78 -5.30
C ILE A 75 2.97 -4.45 -6.18
N LEU A 76 2.17 -3.68 -6.89
CA LEU A 76 1.09 -4.22 -7.71
C LEU A 76 1.52 -4.70 -9.09
N VAL A 77 2.81 -4.73 -9.37
CA VAL A 77 3.30 -5.15 -10.69
C VAL A 77 2.84 -6.56 -11.07
N HIS A 78 2.63 -7.43 -10.07
CA HIS A 78 2.14 -8.80 -10.30
C HIS A 78 0.62 -8.93 -10.16
N HIS A 79 -0.10 -7.83 -10.01
CA HIS A 79 -1.53 -7.85 -9.78
C HIS A 79 -2.28 -7.14 -10.90
N SER A 80 -2.42 -7.85 -12.01
CA SER A 80 -3.12 -7.31 -13.16
C SER A 80 -4.58 -7.02 -12.78
N GLY A 81 -5.09 -5.87 -13.19
CA GLY A 81 -6.46 -5.49 -12.88
C GLY A 81 -6.66 -4.74 -11.57
N VAL A 82 -5.63 -4.64 -10.75
CA VAL A 82 -5.71 -3.84 -9.52
C VAL A 82 -4.93 -2.55 -9.72
N GLU A 83 -5.62 -1.43 -9.66
CA GLU A 83 -5.00 -0.12 -9.80
C GLU A 83 -4.97 0.61 -8.47
N VAL A 84 -3.92 1.40 -8.27
CA VAL A 84 -3.80 2.21 -7.07
C VAL A 84 -4.78 3.37 -7.14
N GLN A 85 -5.59 3.50 -6.10
CA GLN A 85 -6.45 4.66 -5.92
C GLN A 85 -5.78 5.59 -4.94
N THR A 86 -5.56 6.83 -5.32
CA THR A 86 -4.89 7.77 -4.46
C THR A 86 -5.89 8.65 -3.72
N HIS A 87 -5.55 9.00 -2.49
CA HIS A 87 -6.40 9.87 -1.71
C HIS A 87 -5.56 10.65 -0.71
N ILE A 88 -5.73 11.95 -0.70
CA ILE A 88 -4.95 12.82 0.18
C ILE A 88 -5.18 12.51 1.66
N ALA A 89 -6.38 12.10 2.02
CA ALA A 89 -6.71 11.79 3.41
C ALA A 89 -5.94 10.60 3.97
N ILE A 90 -5.41 9.72 3.12
CA ILE A 90 -4.66 8.56 3.57
C ILE A 90 -3.34 8.94 4.24
N ARG A 91 -2.81 10.12 3.96
CA ARG A 91 -1.56 10.57 4.56
C ARG A 91 -1.54 10.44 6.08
N GLU A 92 -2.70 10.60 6.72
CA GLU A 92 -2.77 10.57 8.18
C GLU A 92 -3.77 9.59 8.74
N ARG A 93 -4.77 9.21 7.97
CA ARG A 93 -5.90 8.44 8.48
C ARG A 93 -5.72 6.94 8.52
N VAL A 94 -4.76 6.41 7.79
CA VAL A 94 -4.53 4.97 7.77
C VAL A 94 -4.36 4.41 9.17
N ARG A 95 -3.64 5.11 10.03
CA ARG A 95 -3.41 4.65 11.39
C ARG A 95 -4.67 4.51 12.22
N ARG A 96 -5.66 5.39 12.01
CA ARG A 96 -6.90 5.33 12.77
C ARG A 96 -7.78 4.20 12.31
N GLU A 97 -7.88 4.01 11.02
CA GLU A 97 -8.74 2.99 10.46
C GLU A 97 -8.27 1.60 10.81
N LEU A 98 -7.00 1.41 10.96
CA LEU A 98 -6.44 0.13 11.34
C LEU A 98 -6.91 -0.42 12.66
N ARG A 99 -7.41 0.41 13.51
CA ARG A 99 -7.86 -0.04 14.82
C ARG A 99 -9.19 -0.77 14.77
N TYR A 100 -9.91 -0.67 13.65
CA TYR A 100 -11.27 -1.11 13.64
C TYR A 100 -11.51 -2.34 12.82
N ARG A 101 -11.16 -2.36 11.59
CA ARG A 101 -11.22 -3.51 10.78
C ARG A 101 -11.57 -3.32 9.39
N TYR A 102 -11.36 -4.28 8.51
CA TYR A 102 -11.47 -3.99 7.22
C TYR A 102 -11.30 -4.96 6.14
N PRO A 103 -11.76 -4.67 4.92
CA PRO A 103 -11.59 -5.44 3.71
C PRO A 103 -10.13 -5.59 3.37
N VAL A 104 -9.80 -6.47 2.45
CA VAL A 104 -8.40 -6.60 2.02
C VAL A 104 -8.02 -5.39 1.20
N ARG A 105 -7.15 -4.58 1.74
CA ARG A 105 -6.69 -3.36 1.10
C ARG A 105 -5.19 -3.23 1.26
N LEU A 106 -4.54 -2.66 0.25
CA LEU A 106 -3.17 -2.26 0.35
C LEU A 106 -3.14 -0.77 0.63
N GLY A 107 -2.48 -0.34 1.72
CA GLY A 107 -2.31 1.05 2.05
C GLY A 107 -0.85 1.43 2.09
N CYS A 108 -0.51 2.53 1.48
CA CYS A 108 0.84 3.08 1.51
C CYS A 108 0.87 4.54 1.94
#